data_84a934146c2ee0e0008f775cc2f7cbdb
#
_entry.id   84a934146c2ee0e0008f775cc2f7cbdb
#
_cell.length_a   1.000
_cell.length_b   1.000
_cell.length_c   1.000
_cell.angle_alpha   90.00
_cell.angle_beta   90.00
_cell.angle_gamma   90.00
#
_symmetry.space_group_name_H-M   'P 1'
#
loop_
_entity.id
_entity.type
_entity.pdbx_description
1 polymer ?
#
loop_
_entity_poly.entity_id
_entity_poly.type
_entity_poly.pdbx_seq_one_letter_code
_entity_poly.pdbx_strand_id
1 'polypeptide(L)'
;TTSAAFLEIGAGARALAMGGAYVSVADDANSMYWNPAGMTRITHPQVQTYYAPWLVETQFYYGSSVLPMGVYGEIGFSYTAVTMDEMMVRTVEDPEPDEYGQKFDAGNLALGIANDADLTLLHIRFQPT
;
A
#
# COMPACT_ATOMS: atom_id res chain seq x y z
N THR A 1 -0.09 -19.44 0.31
CA THR A 1 0.51 -18.10 0.29
C THR A 1 -0.45 -17.11 -0.35
N THR A 2 -0.90 -16.11 0.39
CA THR A 2 -1.85 -15.08 -0.09
C THR A 2 -1.08 -14.12 -1.01
N SER A 3 -1.54 -13.94 -2.24
CA SER A 3 -0.82 -13.17 -3.26
C SER A 3 -0.77 -11.66 -3.01
N ALA A 4 -1.43 -11.15 -1.98
CA ALA A 4 -1.50 -9.73 -1.65
C ALA A 4 -1.43 -9.46 -0.13
N ALA A 5 -0.69 -10.28 0.62
CA ALA A 5 -0.55 -10.15 2.07
C ALA A 5 0.01 -8.78 2.53
N PHE A 6 0.75 -8.10 1.66
CA PHE A 6 1.28 -6.76 1.95
C PHE A 6 0.17 -5.70 2.13
N LEU A 7 -1.02 -5.92 1.61
CA LEU A 7 -2.16 -5.04 1.82
C LEU A 7 -2.74 -5.14 3.24
N GLU A 8 -2.31 -6.11 4.04
CA GLU A 8 -2.72 -6.25 5.44
C GLU A 8 -1.89 -5.40 6.41
N ILE A 9 -0.78 -4.81 5.94
CA ILE A 9 0.14 -4.01 6.78
C ILE A 9 -0.58 -2.80 7.39
N GLY A 10 -1.56 -2.25 6.69
CA GLY A 10 -2.28 -1.05 7.08
C GLY A 10 -1.55 0.24 6.69
N ALA A 11 -2.28 1.26 6.32
CA ALA A 11 -1.75 2.55 5.91
C ALA A 11 -2.30 3.69 6.77
N GLY A 12 -1.46 4.69 7.02
CA GLY A 12 -1.81 5.90 7.74
C GLY A 12 -1.57 5.83 9.25
N ALA A 13 -0.79 6.80 9.76
CA ALA A 13 -0.40 6.84 11.16
C ALA A 13 -1.61 6.93 12.11
N ARG A 14 -2.66 7.67 11.73
CA ARG A 14 -3.90 7.79 12.52
C ARG A 14 -4.61 6.45 12.66
N ALA A 15 -4.75 5.71 11.57
CA ALA A 15 -5.41 4.41 11.56
C ALA A 15 -4.62 3.37 12.38
N LEU A 16 -3.30 3.37 12.25
CA LEU A 16 -2.43 2.47 12.99
C LEU A 16 -2.44 2.78 14.49
N ALA A 17 -2.43 4.06 14.86
CA ALA A 17 -2.55 4.49 16.26
C ALA A 17 -3.87 4.05 16.93
N MET A 18 -4.93 3.85 16.12
CA MET A 18 -6.23 3.32 16.56
C MET A 18 -6.29 1.78 16.52
N GLY A 19 -5.15 1.10 16.34
CA GLY A 19 -5.10 -0.36 16.23
C GLY A 19 -5.86 -0.91 15.03
N GLY A 20 -6.00 -0.14 13.94
CA GLY A 20 -6.76 -0.51 12.76
C GLY A 20 -8.29 -0.30 12.86
N ALA A 21 -8.79 0.20 14.00
CA ALA A 21 -10.22 0.49 14.19
C ALA A 21 -10.65 1.79 13.48
N TYR A 22 -10.21 1.97 12.24
CA TYR A 22 -10.38 3.20 11.47
C TYR A 22 -11.54 3.16 10.46
N VAL A 23 -11.99 1.97 10.10
CA VAL A 23 -12.98 1.75 9.02
C VAL A 23 -14.27 2.56 9.20
N SER A 24 -14.76 2.69 10.44
CA SER A 24 -16.00 3.41 10.75
C SER A 24 -15.86 4.92 10.80
N VAL A 25 -14.64 5.40 11.05
CA VAL A 25 -14.33 6.84 11.20
C VAL A 25 -13.53 7.40 10.04
N ALA A 26 -13.31 6.61 8.99
CA ALA A 26 -12.58 7.03 7.80
C ALA A 26 -13.23 8.28 7.18
N ASP A 27 -12.53 9.41 7.26
CA ASP A 27 -13.00 10.73 6.87
C ASP A 27 -11.92 11.58 6.16
N ASP A 28 -10.81 10.96 5.78
CA ASP A 28 -9.68 11.57 5.07
C ASP A 28 -9.24 10.69 3.88
N ALA A 29 -8.19 11.08 3.17
CA ALA A 29 -7.68 10.36 2.01
C ALA A 29 -7.27 8.90 2.30
N ASN A 30 -7.05 8.51 3.57
CA ASN A 30 -6.85 7.10 3.94
C ASN A 30 -8.14 6.27 3.79
N SER A 31 -9.30 6.90 3.62
CA SER A 31 -10.53 6.19 3.29
C SER A 31 -10.36 5.25 2.09
N MET A 32 -9.55 5.64 1.11
CA MET A 32 -9.20 4.79 -0.04
C MET A 32 -8.66 3.41 0.35
N TYR A 33 -7.97 3.32 1.48
CA TYR A 33 -7.40 2.05 1.97
C TYR A 33 -8.38 1.30 2.87
N TRP A 34 -9.00 2.00 3.81
CA TRP A 34 -9.77 1.40 4.90
C TRP A 34 -11.25 1.23 4.59
N ASN A 35 -11.85 2.24 3.97
CA ASN A 35 -13.27 2.27 3.65
C ASN A 35 -13.57 3.33 2.57
N PRO A 36 -13.58 2.99 1.30
CA PRO A 36 -13.82 3.94 0.22
C PRO A 36 -15.12 4.73 0.35
N ALA A 37 -16.17 4.17 0.96
CA ALA A 37 -17.40 4.90 1.24
C ALA A 37 -17.18 6.11 2.18
N GLY A 38 -16.09 6.14 2.94
CA GLY A 38 -15.70 7.28 3.76
C GLY A 38 -15.30 8.52 2.96
N MET A 39 -15.02 8.37 1.66
CA MET A 39 -14.67 9.50 0.79
C MET A 39 -15.82 10.52 0.68
N THR A 40 -17.06 10.08 0.81
CA THR A 40 -18.25 10.96 0.78
C THR A 40 -18.26 12.04 1.86
N ARG A 41 -17.41 11.90 2.88
CA ARG A 41 -17.23 12.89 3.97
C ARG A 41 -16.20 13.97 3.62
N ILE A 42 -15.48 13.79 2.51
CA ILE A 42 -14.38 14.67 2.12
C ILE A 42 -14.93 15.80 1.27
N THR A 43 -14.88 17.03 1.78
CA THR A 43 -15.46 18.22 1.14
C THR A 43 -14.46 19.04 0.33
N HIS A 44 -13.18 18.72 0.39
CA HIS A 44 -12.10 19.42 -0.31
C HIS A 44 -11.04 18.44 -0.80
N PRO A 45 -10.30 18.75 -1.86
CA PRO A 45 -9.25 17.87 -2.36
C PRO A 45 -8.23 17.53 -1.28
N GLN A 46 -7.91 16.25 -1.15
CA GLN A 46 -6.91 15.75 -0.20
C GLN A 46 -5.90 14.86 -0.91
N VAL A 47 -4.66 14.99 -0.50
CA VAL A 47 -3.56 14.09 -0.89
C VAL A 47 -2.85 13.65 0.37
N GLN A 48 -2.53 12.38 0.46
CA GLN A 48 -1.82 11.80 1.59
C GLN A 48 -0.76 10.83 1.11
N THR A 49 0.39 10.86 1.78
CA THR A 49 1.47 9.90 1.57
C THR A 49 1.89 9.31 2.90
N TYR A 50 2.25 8.05 2.87
CA TYR A 50 2.72 7.31 4.04
C TYR A 50 3.93 6.46 3.65
N TYR A 51 4.96 6.51 4.46
CA TYR A 51 6.17 5.70 4.33
C TYR A 51 6.47 5.04 5.67
N ALA A 52 6.72 3.75 5.65
CA ALA A 52 7.13 3.02 6.83
C ALA A 52 8.25 2.02 6.48
N PRO A 53 9.42 2.13 7.12
CA PRO A 53 10.36 1.03 7.13
C PRO A 53 9.72 -0.13 7.90
N TRP A 54 9.78 -1.32 7.31
CA TRP A 54 9.18 -2.53 7.85
C TRP A 54 10.26 -3.55 8.21
N LEU A 55 9.85 -4.75 8.59
CA LEU A 55 10.77 -5.81 8.97
C LEU A 55 11.62 -6.28 7.79
N VAL A 56 12.86 -6.73 8.07
CA VAL A 56 13.77 -7.35 7.11
C VAL A 56 14.03 -6.46 5.89
N GLU A 57 14.46 -5.21 6.12
CA GLU A 57 14.81 -4.24 5.07
C GLU A 57 13.68 -4.00 4.03
N THR A 58 12.45 -4.36 4.40
CA THR A 58 11.27 -4.10 3.61
C THR A 58 10.80 -2.65 3.80
N GLN A 59 10.41 -2.01 2.73
CA GLN A 59 9.92 -0.64 2.74
C GLN A 59 8.49 -0.61 2.23
N PHE A 60 7.61 0.02 2.99
CA PHE A 60 6.20 0.18 2.66
C PHE A 60 5.91 1.63 2.26
N TYR A 61 5.32 1.80 1.10
CA TYR A 61 4.89 3.08 0.57
C TYR A 61 3.40 3.05 0.30
N TYR A 62 2.71 4.08 0.71
CA TYR A 62 1.31 4.28 0.39
C TYR A 62 1.07 5.73 0.02
N GLY A 63 0.25 5.97 -0.97
CA GLY A 63 -0.24 7.29 -1.31
C GLY A 63 -1.66 7.23 -1.80
N SER A 64 -2.43 8.24 -1.44
CA SER A 64 -3.80 8.39 -1.89
C SER A 64 -4.14 9.84 -2.15
N SER A 65 -5.08 10.04 -3.06
CA SER A 65 -5.70 11.32 -3.34
C SER A 65 -7.19 11.15 -3.52
N VAL A 66 -7.95 12.10 -3.01
CA VAL A 66 -9.40 12.15 -3.15
C VAL A 66 -9.80 13.53 -3.66
N LEU A 67 -10.58 13.54 -4.72
CA LEU A 67 -11.07 14.74 -5.40
C LEU A 67 -12.61 14.75 -5.34
N PRO A 68 -13.21 15.60 -4.50
CA PRO A 68 -14.65 15.80 -4.54
C PRO A 68 -15.06 16.55 -5.80
N MET A 69 -16.01 16.00 -6.54
CA MET A 69 -16.54 16.55 -7.79
C MET A 69 -17.97 17.09 -7.65
N GLY A 70 -18.37 17.39 -6.44
CA GLY A 70 -19.69 17.94 -6.13
C GLY A 70 -20.83 16.98 -6.47
N VAL A 71 -21.67 17.34 -7.40
CA VAL A 71 -22.84 16.52 -7.80
C VAL A 71 -22.47 15.22 -8.54
N TYR A 72 -21.24 15.05 -8.93
CA TYR A 72 -20.73 13.86 -9.61
C TYR A 72 -20.05 12.87 -8.64
N GLY A 73 -20.12 13.14 -7.32
CA GLY A 73 -19.51 12.31 -6.30
C GLY A 73 -18.02 12.58 -6.10
N GLU A 74 -17.31 11.64 -5.51
CA GLU A 74 -15.88 11.70 -5.24
C GLU A 74 -15.12 10.70 -6.11
N ILE A 75 -13.93 11.10 -6.56
CA ILE A 75 -12.98 10.22 -7.22
C ILE A 75 -11.74 10.10 -6.37
N GLY A 76 -11.35 8.85 -6.08
CA GLY A 76 -10.15 8.52 -5.33
C GLY A 76 -9.15 7.73 -6.15
N PHE A 77 -7.87 8.01 -5.95
CA PHE A 77 -6.75 7.24 -6.48
C PHE A 77 -5.85 6.85 -5.33
N SER A 78 -5.34 5.62 -5.37
CA SER A 78 -4.35 5.16 -4.40
C SER A 78 -3.27 4.32 -5.05
N TYR A 79 -2.10 4.30 -4.45
CA TYR A 79 -1.07 3.33 -4.75
C TYR A 79 -0.53 2.77 -3.43
N THR A 80 -0.21 1.49 -3.44
CA THR A 80 0.49 0.79 -2.36
C THR A 80 1.65 0.05 -2.95
N ALA A 81 2.85 0.30 -2.47
CA ALA A 81 4.04 -0.38 -2.92
C ALA A 81 4.81 -0.94 -1.72
N VAL A 82 5.32 -2.14 -1.89
CA VAL A 82 6.26 -2.76 -0.96
C VAL A 82 7.48 -3.17 -1.76
N THR A 83 8.64 -2.73 -1.30
CA THR A 83 9.93 -3.10 -1.86
C THR A 83 10.77 -3.75 -0.78
N MET A 84 11.58 -4.70 -1.19
CA MET A 84 12.58 -5.35 -0.34
C MET A 84 13.93 -5.12 -1.02
N ASP A 85 14.94 -4.73 -0.24
CA ASP A 85 16.29 -4.59 -0.75
C ASP A 85 16.86 -5.95 -1.18
N GLU A 86 17.84 -5.93 -2.07
CA GLU A 86 18.50 -7.14 -2.56
C GLU A 86 19.09 -7.96 -1.41
N MET A 87 18.69 -9.20 -1.30
CA MET A 87 19.25 -10.16 -0.35
C MET A 87 20.04 -11.24 -1.07
N MET A 88 21.19 -11.61 -0.48
CA MET A 88 22.00 -12.71 -0.99
C MET A 88 21.31 -14.05 -0.73
N VAL A 89 21.27 -14.89 -1.75
CA VAL A 89 20.82 -16.27 -1.61
C VAL A 89 21.90 -17.07 -0.86
N ARG A 90 21.56 -17.56 0.33
CA ARG A 90 22.42 -18.44 1.11
C ARG A 90 21.94 -19.88 0.95
N THR A 91 22.83 -20.76 0.59
CA THR A 91 22.56 -22.20 0.47
C THR A 91 23.34 -22.98 1.49
N VAL A 92 22.99 -24.26 1.68
CA VAL A 92 23.75 -25.17 2.56
C VAL A 92 25.17 -25.44 2.02
N GLU A 93 25.33 -25.32 0.69
CA GLU A 93 26.58 -25.52 0.00
C GLU A 93 27.46 -24.26 0.00
N ASP A 94 26.84 -23.06 0.05
CA ASP A 94 27.48 -21.77 0.12
C ASP A 94 26.78 -20.87 1.15
N PRO A 95 27.12 -21.00 2.44
CA PRO A 95 26.48 -20.26 3.52
C PRO A 95 26.93 -18.79 3.61
N GLU A 96 28.07 -18.44 3.01
CA GLU A 96 28.60 -17.06 2.95
C GLU A 96 28.97 -16.72 1.50
N PRO A 97 27.98 -16.48 0.61
CA PRO A 97 28.26 -16.18 -0.78
C PRO A 97 29.06 -14.89 -0.91
N ASP A 98 29.99 -14.88 -1.88
CA ASP A 98 30.72 -13.67 -2.26
C ASP A 98 29.80 -12.56 -2.75
N GLU A 99 30.30 -11.32 -2.86
CA GLU A 99 29.59 -10.14 -3.37
C GLU A 99 28.94 -10.38 -4.75
N TYR A 100 29.41 -11.37 -5.51
CA TYR A 100 28.89 -11.80 -6.80
C TYR A 100 27.90 -12.98 -6.70
N GLY A 101 27.49 -13.38 -5.48
CA GLY A 101 26.51 -14.44 -5.27
C GLY A 101 25.12 -14.09 -5.85
N GLN A 102 24.28 -15.11 -5.98
CA GLN A 102 22.89 -14.86 -6.42
C GLN A 102 22.16 -13.97 -5.41
N LYS A 103 21.53 -12.95 -5.92
CA LYS A 103 20.70 -12.02 -5.14
C LYS A 103 19.25 -12.17 -5.56
N PHE A 104 18.34 -11.88 -4.65
CA PHE A 104 16.92 -11.74 -4.97
C PHE A 104 16.39 -10.46 -4.33
N ASP A 105 15.49 -9.84 -5.02
CA ASP A 105 14.66 -8.76 -4.52
C ASP A 105 13.18 -9.13 -4.68
N ALA A 106 12.31 -8.41 -4.06
CA ALA A 106 10.87 -8.60 -4.21
C ALA A 106 10.15 -7.25 -4.15
N GLY A 107 9.22 -7.06 -5.06
CA GLY A 107 8.40 -5.87 -5.08
C GLY A 107 6.94 -6.21 -5.39
N ASN A 108 6.04 -5.49 -4.77
CA ASN A 108 4.61 -5.58 -5.05
C ASN A 108 4.07 -4.16 -5.20
N LEU A 109 3.19 -3.96 -6.18
CA LEU A 109 2.50 -2.71 -6.42
C LEU A 109 1.02 -2.96 -6.57
N ALA A 110 0.20 -2.21 -5.86
CA ALA A 110 -1.24 -2.17 -6.04
C ALA A 110 -1.68 -0.75 -6.39
N LEU A 111 -2.53 -0.63 -7.38
CA LEU A 111 -3.16 0.63 -7.78
C LEU A 111 -4.65 0.54 -7.54
N GLY A 112 -5.25 1.56 -6.95
CA GLY A 112 -6.67 1.63 -6.66
C GLY A 112 -7.31 2.87 -7.28
N ILE A 113 -8.48 2.68 -7.87
CA ILE A 113 -9.36 3.75 -8.33
C ILE A 113 -10.73 3.48 -7.69
N ALA A 114 -11.28 4.48 -7.04
CA ALA A 114 -12.62 4.39 -6.47
C ALA A 114 -13.44 5.63 -6.82
N ASN A 115 -14.74 5.43 -6.93
CA ASN A 115 -15.70 6.49 -6.77
C ASN A 115 -16.63 6.12 -5.59
N ASP A 116 -17.53 6.98 -5.20
CA ASP A 116 -18.41 6.79 -4.05
C ASP A 116 -19.23 5.48 -4.06
N ALA A 117 -19.36 4.83 -5.23
CA ALA A 117 -20.13 3.61 -5.41
C ALA A 117 -19.28 2.35 -5.65
N ASP A 118 -18.02 2.48 -6.08
CA ASP A 118 -17.25 1.32 -6.54
C ASP A 118 -15.73 1.48 -6.33
N LEU A 119 -15.05 0.40 -6.01
CA LEU A 119 -13.60 0.33 -5.86
C LEU A 119 -13.00 -0.68 -6.84
N THR A 120 -12.13 -0.23 -7.71
CA THR A 120 -11.34 -1.10 -8.59
C THR A 120 -9.90 -1.14 -8.13
N LEU A 121 -9.39 -2.33 -7.85
CA LEU A 121 -7.99 -2.58 -7.48
C LEU A 121 -7.28 -3.33 -8.60
N LEU A 122 -6.17 -2.81 -9.05
CA LEU A 122 -5.22 -3.49 -9.93
C LEU A 122 -3.96 -3.84 -9.14
N HIS A 123 -3.67 -5.14 -9.03
CA HIS A 123 -2.47 -5.63 -8.38
C HIS A 123 -1.44 -6.08 -9.41
N ILE A 124 -0.24 -5.51 -9.35
CA ILE A 124 0.91 -5.90 -10.17
C ILE A 124 2.01 -6.42 -9.24
N ARG A 125 2.41 -7.66 -9.45
CA ARG A 125 3.53 -8.26 -8.77
C ARG A 125 4.75 -8.24 -9.66
N PHE A 126 5.83 -7.63 -9.20
CA PHE A 126 7.14 -7.73 -9.82
C PHE A 126 7.86 -8.95 -9.23
N GLN A 127 8.16 -9.94 -10.08
CA GLN A 127 9.05 -11.03 -9.73
C GLN A 127 10.39 -10.74 -10.42
N PRO A 128 11.49 -10.69 -9.67
CA PRO A 128 12.80 -10.63 -10.28
C PRO A 128 13.09 -11.92 -11.05
N THR A 129 13.75 -11.79 -12.15
CA THR A 129 14.27 -12.89 -12.98
C THR A 129 15.57 -13.41 -12.38
#